data_8fbe9caa1ef3232a4ad07fdb1266adcb
#
_entry.id   8fbe9caa1ef3232a4ad07fdb1266adcb
#
_cell.length_a   1.000
_cell.length_b   1.000
_cell.length_c   1.000
_cell.angle_alpha   90.00
_cell.angle_beta   90.00
_cell.angle_gamma   90.00
#
_symmetry.space_group_name_H-M   'P 1'
#
loop_
_entity.id
_entity.type
_entity.pdbx_description
1 polymer ?
#
loop_
_entity_poly.entity_id
_entity_poly.type
_entity_poly.pdbx_seq_one_letter_code
_entity_poly.pdbx_strand_id
1 'polypeptide(L)'
;MLYDRRDFGLLRLAGTYQWLPLAPLRALSSLKHLYREAELLSTLGLLSFSRSNQYLMPSPEGYQFLASMEIDCHAPTKRPYAQSSALRRRLEVGTVLLTCLGAGIEPAYDKVDRLKRQPVFLPAFALRGGDGNLMNAASCVGFGHWGNHAYLLQYVSRQNPGFFMNNELSHLYNLASVFSERLDTPQALLLAGESYRSIYEMLSNQTPSGRNGKKGFTDYSQAYPRLGIPVSLVSCDDTGAMQLAIMRQMDYRTRIAQAAFGARWKPEDDRLPEADGHVDGNPLVIAVDMDLRRLERVCRDACQQGRREILVAALEGQMSGLLLDQFPRRAPVRALR
;
A
#
# COMPACT_ATOMS: atom_id res chain seq x y z
N MET A 1 -10.36 36.40 12.13
CA MET A 1 -9.63 35.19 12.51
C MET A 1 -9.17 34.51 11.23
N LEU A 2 -7.90 34.61 10.86
CA LEU A 2 -7.33 33.97 9.67
C LEU A 2 -7.10 32.51 10.02
N TYR A 3 -8.03 31.63 9.65
CA TYR A 3 -7.81 30.21 9.73
C TYR A 3 -6.75 29.80 8.71
N ASP A 4 -5.63 29.28 9.16
CA ASP A 4 -4.63 28.69 8.25
C ASP A 4 -5.29 27.50 7.51
N ARG A 5 -5.11 27.42 6.17
CA ARG A 5 -5.65 26.32 5.34
C ARG A 5 -5.21 24.92 5.83
N ARG A 6 -4.21 24.85 6.71
CA ARG A 6 -3.72 23.62 7.35
C ARG A 6 -4.65 23.10 8.45
N ASP A 7 -5.45 23.97 9.07
CA ASP A 7 -6.30 23.62 10.22
C ASP A 7 -7.53 22.76 9.85
N PHE A 8 -7.79 22.56 8.55
CA PHE A 8 -8.91 21.77 8.04
C PHE A 8 -8.46 20.61 7.13
N GLY A 9 -7.26 20.09 7.35
CA GLY A 9 -6.67 19.03 6.54
C GLY A 9 -7.54 17.78 6.47
N LEU A 10 -8.09 17.35 7.59
CA LEU A 10 -8.99 16.19 7.65
C LEU A 10 -10.34 16.47 6.98
N LEU A 11 -10.93 17.65 7.14
CA LEU A 11 -12.19 18.02 6.48
C LEU A 11 -12.03 18.00 4.95
N ARG A 12 -10.94 18.57 4.44
CA ARG A 12 -10.59 18.53 3.02
C ARG A 12 -10.40 17.09 2.54
N LEU A 13 -9.68 16.28 3.30
CA LEU A 13 -9.46 14.87 3.00
C LEU A 13 -10.81 14.13 2.92
N ALA A 14 -11.68 14.33 3.92
CA ALA A 14 -13.01 13.72 3.95
C ALA A 14 -13.90 14.23 2.79
N GLY A 15 -13.81 15.50 2.43
CA GLY A 15 -14.54 16.08 1.29
C GLY A 15 -14.14 15.47 -0.04
N THR A 16 -12.85 15.29 -0.26
CA THR A 16 -12.32 14.71 -1.50
C THR A 16 -12.59 13.20 -1.60
N TYR A 17 -12.38 12.46 -0.51
CA TYR A 17 -12.51 11.00 -0.47
C TYR A 17 -13.91 10.52 -0.08
N GLN A 18 -14.79 11.42 0.34
CA GLN A 18 -16.18 11.29 0.73
C GLN A 18 -16.40 10.48 2.03
N TRP A 19 -15.87 9.25 2.12
CA TRP A 19 -16.03 8.37 3.27
C TRP A 19 -14.68 7.87 3.74
N LEU A 20 -14.20 8.43 4.86
CA LEU A 20 -12.93 8.00 5.45
C LEU A 20 -13.18 6.94 6.53
N PRO A 21 -12.53 5.78 6.50
CA PRO A 21 -12.69 4.75 7.50
C PRO A 21 -12.15 5.20 8.86
N LEU A 22 -12.92 4.91 9.92
CA LEU A 22 -12.52 5.25 11.30
C LEU A 22 -11.52 4.27 11.91
N ALA A 23 -11.53 3.01 11.48
CA ALA A 23 -10.64 1.99 12.02
C ALA A 23 -9.16 2.36 11.90
N PRO A 24 -8.64 2.75 10.70
CA PRO A 24 -7.25 3.20 10.58
C PRO A 24 -6.94 4.49 11.36
N LEU A 25 -7.87 5.45 11.39
CA LEU A 25 -7.67 6.69 12.15
C LEU A 25 -7.50 6.45 13.66
N ARG A 26 -8.14 5.41 14.19
CA ARG A 26 -8.03 5.01 15.60
C ARG A 26 -6.80 4.16 15.86
N ALA A 27 -6.47 3.26 14.93
CA ALA A 27 -5.42 2.26 15.09
C ALA A 27 -4.02 2.83 14.85
N LEU A 28 -3.86 3.70 13.82
CA LEU A 28 -2.55 4.22 13.44
C LEU A 28 -2.06 5.28 14.43
N SER A 29 -0.95 4.97 15.09
CA SER A 29 -0.33 5.83 16.12
C SER A 29 0.03 7.21 15.58
N SER A 30 0.50 7.28 14.34
CA SER A 30 0.86 8.52 13.64
C SER A 30 -0.34 9.42 13.30
N LEU A 31 -1.57 8.88 13.29
CA LEU A 31 -2.80 9.60 12.93
C LEU A 31 -3.71 9.96 14.11
N LYS A 32 -3.27 9.74 15.36
CA LYS A 32 -4.07 10.06 16.55
C LYS A 32 -4.49 11.54 16.61
N HIS A 33 -3.68 12.44 16.08
CA HIS A 33 -4.02 13.86 16.00
C HIS A 33 -5.20 14.11 15.04
N LEU A 34 -5.28 13.38 13.90
CA LEU A 34 -6.41 13.48 12.96
C LEU A 34 -7.70 12.91 13.57
N TYR A 35 -7.62 11.88 14.40
CA TYR A 35 -8.79 11.40 15.10
C TYR A 35 -9.36 12.43 16.07
N ARG A 36 -8.50 13.14 16.83
CA ARG A 36 -8.91 14.26 17.69
C ARG A 36 -9.48 15.43 16.89
N GLU A 37 -8.89 15.74 15.73
CA GLU A 37 -9.44 16.72 14.79
C GLU A 37 -10.83 16.31 14.31
N ALA A 38 -11.07 15.03 14.02
CA ALA A 38 -12.38 14.50 13.63
C ALA A 38 -13.45 14.74 14.72
N GLU A 39 -13.11 14.51 15.99
CA GLU A 39 -14.01 14.76 17.12
C GLU A 39 -14.34 16.25 17.25
N LEU A 40 -13.33 17.12 17.12
CA LEU A 40 -13.53 18.58 17.16
C LEU A 40 -14.42 19.05 16.00
N LEU A 41 -14.10 18.64 14.76
CA LEU A 41 -14.88 19.02 13.57
C LEU A 41 -16.32 18.48 13.62
N SER A 42 -16.53 17.33 14.26
CA SER A 42 -17.87 16.79 14.50
C SER A 42 -18.65 17.63 15.52
N THR A 43 -17.99 18.09 16.58
CA THR A 43 -18.58 19.01 17.57
C THR A 43 -18.95 20.35 16.95
N LEU A 44 -18.18 20.82 15.99
CA LEU A 44 -18.45 22.02 15.20
C LEU A 44 -19.52 21.82 14.11
N GLY A 45 -20.06 20.61 13.97
CA GLY A 45 -21.06 20.27 12.97
C GLY A 45 -20.52 20.16 11.53
N LEU A 46 -19.20 20.17 11.33
CA LEU A 46 -18.58 20.12 10.00
C LEU A 46 -18.34 18.68 9.50
N LEU A 47 -18.18 17.71 10.42
CA LEU A 47 -18.08 16.29 10.12
C LEU A 47 -19.19 15.50 10.77
N SER A 48 -19.59 14.41 10.14
CA SER A 48 -20.55 13.44 10.66
C SER A 48 -19.94 12.05 10.70
N PHE A 49 -20.10 11.37 11.82
CA PHE A 49 -19.84 9.93 11.94
C PHE A 49 -21.00 9.12 11.38
N SER A 50 -20.73 8.02 10.68
CA SER A 50 -21.76 7.10 10.27
C SER A 50 -22.48 6.48 11.49
N ARG A 51 -23.77 6.09 11.35
CA ARG A 51 -24.52 5.45 12.44
C ARG A 51 -23.84 4.17 12.96
N SER A 52 -23.20 3.43 12.09
CA SER A 52 -22.43 2.22 12.44
C SER A 52 -21.02 2.54 12.97
N ASN A 53 -20.63 3.80 13.05
CA ASN A 53 -19.31 4.25 13.46
C ASN A 53 -18.14 3.64 12.67
N GLN A 54 -18.37 3.36 11.39
CA GLN A 54 -17.37 2.77 10.49
C GLN A 54 -16.57 3.80 9.70
N TYR A 55 -17.19 4.94 9.40
CA TYR A 55 -16.57 6.01 8.62
C TYR A 55 -17.05 7.40 9.06
N LEU A 56 -16.31 8.40 8.67
CA LEU A 56 -16.67 9.81 8.78
C LEU A 56 -16.84 10.42 7.37
N MET A 57 -17.62 11.47 7.30
CA MET A 57 -17.87 12.27 6.08
C MET A 57 -18.18 13.71 6.44
N PRO A 58 -17.99 14.68 5.55
CA PRO A 58 -18.46 16.04 5.79
C PRO A 58 -19.98 16.06 5.98
N SER A 59 -20.45 16.91 6.88
CA SER A 59 -21.86 17.26 6.98
C SER A 59 -22.28 18.15 5.79
N PRO A 60 -23.56 18.47 5.59
CA PRO A 60 -23.97 19.49 4.63
C PRO A 60 -23.27 20.82 4.86
N GLU A 61 -23.12 21.25 6.12
CA GLU A 61 -22.42 22.46 6.54
C GLU A 61 -20.92 22.37 6.24
N GLY A 62 -20.32 21.18 6.43
CA GLY A 62 -18.92 20.93 6.08
C GLY A 62 -18.66 21.05 4.57
N TYR A 63 -19.56 20.56 3.72
CA TYR A 63 -19.45 20.77 2.27
C TYR A 63 -19.61 22.24 1.88
N GLN A 64 -20.55 22.97 2.50
CA GLN A 64 -20.69 24.41 2.26
C GLN A 64 -19.44 25.16 2.68
N PHE A 65 -18.86 24.81 3.83
CA PHE A 65 -17.63 25.40 4.30
C PHE A 65 -16.47 25.15 3.32
N LEU A 66 -16.29 23.90 2.83
CA LEU A 66 -15.26 23.57 1.84
C LEU A 66 -15.46 24.34 0.53
N ALA A 67 -16.71 24.48 0.08
CA ALA A 67 -17.04 25.26 -1.12
C ALA A 67 -16.69 26.76 -0.93
N SER A 68 -16.94 27.33 0.27
CA SER A 68 -16.56 28.71 0.58
C SER A 68 -15.04 28.95 0.60
N MET A 69 -14.27 27.86 0.78
CA MET A 69 -12.78 27.86 0.72
C MET A 69 -12.25 27.56 -0.68
N GLU A 70 -13.13 27.52 -1.70
CA GLU A 70 -12.78 27.15 -3.08
C GLU A 70 -12.12 25.77 -3.21
N ILE A 71 -12.47 24.85 -2.29
CA ILE A 71 -12.02 23.46 -2.33
C ILE A 71 -13.02 22.66 -3.14
N ASP A 72 -12.57 22.13 -4.28
CA ASP A 72 -13.41 21.31 -5.16
C ASP A 72 -13.70 19.93 -4.50
N CYS A 73 -14.91 19.80 -3.99
CA CYS A 73 -15.43 18.54 -3.45
C CYS A 73 -16.94 18.47 -3.64
N HIS A 74 -17.40 17.29 -4.06
CA HIS A 74 -18.81 17.08 -4.36
C HIS A 74 -19.47 16.22 -3.28
N ALA A 75 -20.53 16.75 -2.69
CA ALA A 75 -21.38 15.96 -1.79
C ALA A 75 -21.94 14.76 -2.56
N PRO A 76 -21.92 13.55 -1.98
CA PRO A 76 -22.52 12.40 -2.61
C PRO A 76 -24.04 12.61 -2.76
N THR A 77 -24.57 12.42 -3.96
CA THR A 77 -26.00 12.58 -4.28
C THR A 77 -26.89 11.60 -3.51
N LYS A 78 -26.34 10.47 -3.11
CA LYS A 78 -27.03 9.43 -2.32
C LYS A 78 -26.11 8.90 -1.23
N ARG A 79 -26.66 8.71 -0.02
CA ARG A 79 -25.95 7.97 1.02
C ARG A 79 -25.75 6.52 0.57
N PRO A 80 -24.56 5.94 0.77
CA PRO A 80 -24.32 4.55 0.41
C PRO A 80 -25.13 3.64 1.31
N TYR A 81 -25.63 2.54 0.75
CA TYR A 81 -26.15 1.46 1.58
C TYR A 81 -25.00 0.84 2.38
N ALA A 82 -25.25 0.51 3.65
CA ALA A 82 -24.25 0.03 4.61
C ALA A 82 -23.43 -1.19 4.12
N GLN A 83 -23.98 -1.98 3.20
CA GLN A 83 -23.33 -3.17 2.63
C GLN A 83 -23.03 -3.04 1.13
N SER A 84 -23.08 -1.83 0.57
CA SER A 84 -22.83 -1.66 -0.87
C SER A 84 -21.37 -1.89 -1.22
N SER A 85 -21.13 -2.52 -2.37
CA SER A 85 -19.78 -2.69 -2.91
C SER A 85 -19.07 -1.34 -3.13
N ALA A 86 -19.83 -0.29 -3.44
CA ALA A 86 -19.32 1.06 -3.63
C ALA A 86 -18.77 1.66 -2.33
N LEU A 87 -19.51 1.53 -1.21
CA LEU A 87 -19.02 1.97 0.10
C LEU A 87 -17.76 1.20 0.50
N ARG A 88 -17.80 -0.13 0.43
CA ARG A 88 -16.66 -0.97 0.77
C ARG A 88 -15.42 -0.55 0.00
N ARG A 89 -15.51 -0.41 -1.33
CA ARG A 89 -14.39 0.00 -2.17
C ARG A 89 -13.82 1.35 -1.75
N ARG A 90 -14.66 2.32 -1.37
CA ARG A 90 -14.18 3.61 -0.89
C ARG A 90 -13.50 3.50 0.46
N LEU A 91 -14.01 2.66 1.35
CA LEU A 91 -13.34 2.39 2.63
C LEU A 91 -12.00 1.68 2.44
N GLU A 92 -11.88 0.76 1.48
CA GLU A 92 -10.61 0.13 1.10
C GLU A 92 -9.60 1.19 0.59
N VAL A 93 -10.03 2.09 -0.31
CA VAL A 93 -9.20 3.22 -0.78
C VAL A 93 -8.79 4.11 0.40
N GLY A 94 -9.75 4.48 1.25
CA GLY A 94 -9.49 5.31 2.43
C GLY A 94 -8.54 4.65 3.44
N THR A 95 -8.61 3.32 3.59
CA THR A 95 -7.71 2.57 4.47
C THR A 95 -6.27 2.66 3.97
N VAL A 96 -6.04 2.40 2.70
CA VAL A 96 -4.70 2.52 2.09
C VAL A 96 -4.20 3.96 2.12
N LEU A 97 -5.07 4.93 1.80
CA LEU A 97 -4.75 6.35 1.91
C LEU A 97 -4.24 6.74 3.30
N LEU A 98 -4.98 6.33 4.35
CA LEU A 98 -4.61 6.67 5.71
C LEU A 98 -3.31 5.97 6.15
N THR A 99 -3.05 4.75 5.67
CA THR A 99 -1.77 4.08 5.89
C THR A 99 -0.62 4.84 5.20
N CYS A 100 -0.82 5.29 3.96
CA CYS A 100 0.13 6.14 3.25
C CYS A 100 0.37 7.48 3.98
N LEU A 101 -0.71 8.11 4.43
CA LEU A 101 -0.61 9.37 5.19
C LEU A 101 0.14 9.18 6.51
N GLY A 102 -0.12 8.08 7.21
CA GLY A 102 0.62 7.68 8.42
C GLY A 102 2.11 7.48 8.18
N ALA A 103 2.49 7.11 6.97
CA ALA A 103 3.87 7.01 6.51
C ALA A 103 4.48 8.34 6.02
N GLY A 104 3.72 9.44 6.04
CA GLY A 104 4.14 10.73 5.48
C GLY A 104 4.17 10.76 3.95
N ILE A 105 3.31 9.97 3.30
CA ILE A 105 3.06 10.00 1.86
C ILE A 105 1.80 10.84 1.64
N GLU A 106 1.95 11.96 0.95
CA GLU A 106 0.86 12.91 0.79
C GLU A 106 -0.17 12.45 -0.24
N PRO A 107 -1.48 12.67 0.00
CA PRO A 107 -2.50 12.43 -1.00
C PRO A 107 -2.45 13.50 -2.10
N ALA A 108 -2.56 13.08 -3.35
CA ALA A 108 -2.83 13.98 -4.45
C ALA A 108 -4.34 14.23 -4.54
N TYR A 109 -4.74 15.49 -4.55
CA TYR A 109 -6.15 15.88 -4.63
C TYR A 109 -6.60 16.09 -6.08
N ASP A 110 -5.68 16.33 -6.99
CA ASP A 110 -5.93 16.65 -8.39
C ASP A 110 -4.75 16.21 -9.29
N LYS A 111 -5.07 15.94 -10.54
CA LYS A 111 -4.24 15.72 -11.73
C LYS A 111 -2.90 14.95 -11.62
N VAL A 112 -2.73 14.08 -12.61
CA VAL A 112 -1.57 13.19 -12.84
C VAL A 112 -0.20 13.90 -12.82
N ASP A 113 -0.13 15.19 -13.12
CA ASP A 113 1.13 15.96 -13.11
C ASP A 113 1.78 16.06 -11.71
N ARG A 114 1.01 15.85 -10.65
CA ARG A 114 1.55 15.79 -9.28
C ARG A 114 2.30 14.49 -8.97
N LEU A 115 2.15 13.45 -9.79
CA LEU A 115 2.93 12.21 -9.64
C LEU A 115 4.43 12.41 -9.83
N LYS A 116 4.86 13.51 -10.42
CA LYS A 116 6.26 13.91 -10.47
C LYS A 116 6.81 14.34 -9.11
N ARG A 117 5.94 14.69 -8.15
CA ARG A 117 6.33 15.03 -6.77
C ARG A 117 6.32 13.77 -5.94
N GLN A 118 7.42 13.46 -5.30
CA GLN A 118 7.54 12.37 -4.35
C GLN A 118 7.60 12.90 -2.92
N PRO A 119 7.09 12.16 -1.94
CA PRO A 119 6.24 10.98 -2.05
C PRO A 119 4.76 11.36 -2.23
N VAL A 120 4.01 10.65 -3.06
CA VAL A 120 2.61 10.96 -3.36
C VAL A 120 1.76 9.70 -3.53
N PHE A 121 0.49 9.74 -3.07
CA PHE A 121 -0.55 8.76 -3.35
C PHE A 121 -1.69 9.40 -4.14
N LEU A 122 -2.08 8.77 -5.25
CA LEU A 122 -3.19 9.16 -6.11
C LEU A 122 -4.27 8.09 -6.08
N PRO A 123 -5.50 8.39 -5.60
CA PRO A 123 -6.57 7.40 -5.52
C PRO A 123 -7.10 6.99 -6.89
N ALA A 124 -7.58 5.75 -7.01
CA ALA A 124 -8.09 5.21 -8.27
C ALA A 124 -9.22 6.03 -8.90
N PHE A 125 -10.06 6.70 -8.09
CA PHE A 125 -11.16 7.49 -8.63
C PHE A 125 -10.68 8.79 -9.31
N ALA A 126 -9.55 9.35 -8.90
CA ALA A 126 -8.95 10.51 -9.57
C ALA A 126 -8.41 10.16 -10.97
N LEU A 127 -8.17 8.88 -11.24
CA LEU A 127 -7.72 8.36 -12.54
C LEU A 127 -8.86 8.04 -13.50
N ARG A 128 -10.13 8.13 -13.07
CA ARG A 128 -11.32 7.80 -13.87
C ARG A 128 -11.90 8.97 -14.65
N GLY A 129 -11.42 10.18 -14.43
CA GLY A 129 -12.00 11.43 -14.96
C GLY A 129 -11.29 11.98 -16.20
N GLY A 130 -10.82 11.18 -17.13
CA GLY A 130 -10.17 11.64 -18.37
C GLY A 130 -10.54 10.77 -19.56
N ASP A 131 -10.08 11.12 -20.76
CA ASP A 131 -10.37 10.49 -22.07
C ASP A 131 -9.96 9.01 -22.21
N GLY A 132 -9.62 8.35 -21.15
CA GLY A 132 -9.36 6.92 -21.09
C GLY A 132 -9.88 6.34 -19.81
N ASN A 133 -10.74 5.34 -19.87
CA ASN A 133 -11.12 4.44 -18.78
C ASN A 133 -9.89 3.65 -18.29
N LEU A 134 -8.85 4.35 -17.82
CA LEU A 134 -7.57 3.78 -17.42
C LEU A 134 -7.71 2.82 -16.24
N MET A 135 -8.85 2.84 -15.51
CA MET A 135 -9.02 2.06 -14.30
C MET A 135 -10.41 1.45 -14.13
N ASN A 136 -10.71 0.42 -14.89
CA ASN A 136 -11.83 -0.48 -14.59
C ASN A 136 -11.43 -1.66 -13.67
N ALA A 137 -10.17 -1.74 -13.24
CA ALA A 137 -9.71 -2.80 -12.34
C ALA A 137 -10.39 -2.66 -10.98
N ALA A 138 -11.23 -3.64 -10.62
CA ALA A 138 -12.07 -3.59 -9.43
C ALA A 138 -11.25 -3.59 -8.14
N SER A 139 -10.06 -4.16 -8.14
CA SER A 139 -9.16 -4.28 -6.98
C SER A 139 -8.19 -3.11 -6.81
N CYS A 140 -8.00 -2.27 -7.83
CA CYS A 140 -7.08 -1.14 -7.74
C CYS A 140 -7.65 -0.04 -6.84
N VAL A 141 -6.87 0.36 -5.84
CA VAL A 141 -7.21 1.44 -4.90
C VAL A 141 -6.51 2.75 -5.24
N GLY A 142 -5.39 2.70 -5.95
CA GLY A 142 -4.67 3.89 -6.32
C GLY A 142 -3.32 3.61 -6.95
N PHE A 143 -2.61 4.69 -7.14
CA PHE A 143 -1.26 4.74 -7.64
C PHE A 143 -0.39 5.50 -6.64
N GLY A 144 0.86 5.11 -6.50
CA GLY A 144 1.81 5.76 -5.61
C GLY A 144 3.16 5.99 -6.28
N HIS A 145 3.83 7.07 -5.88
CA HIS A 145 5.19 7.35 -6.33
C HIS A 145 6.04 7.74 -5.13
N TRP A 146 6.95 6.87 -4.75
CA TRP A 146 7.90 7.11 -3.65
C TRP A 146 9.13 6.21 -3.75
N GLY A 147 10.23 6.66 -3.14
CA GLY A 147 11.50 5.95 -3.20
C GLY A 147 11.94 5.71 -4.65
N ASN A 148 12.29 4.48 -4.98
CA ASN A 148 12.80 4.11 -6.29
C ASN A 148 11.73 3.56 -7.25
N HIS A 149 10.43 3.59 -6.88
CA HIS A 149 9.38 2.92 -7.65
C HIS A 149 8.10 3.73 -7.79
N ALA A 150 7.44 3.48 -8.91
CA ALA A 150 6.06 3.81 -9.14
C ALA A 150 5.18 2.58 -8.83
N TYR A 151 4.28 2.72 -7.86
CA TYR A 151 3.49 1.62 -7.34
C TYR A 151 2.07 1.65 -7.87
N LEU A 152 1.58 0.51 -8.39
CA LEU A 152 0.16 0.25 -8.47
C LEU A 152 -0.30 -0.39 -7.16
N LEU A 153 -1.33 0.18 -6.53
CA LEU A 153 -1.83 -0.31 -5.25
C LEU A 153 -3.14 -1.06 -5.42
N GLN A 154 -3.20 -2.25 -4.81
CA GLN A 154 -4.40 -3.06 -4.74
C GLN A 154 -4.72 -3.38 -3.29
N TYR A 155 -6.02 -3.46 -2.95
CA TYR A 155 -6.47 -3.93 -1.65
C TYR A 155 -6.97 -5.36 -1.73
N VAL A 156 -6.35 -6.24 -0.96
CA VAL A 156 -6.68 -7.66 -0.88
C VAL A 156 -7.60 -7.89 0.32
N SER A 157 -8.81 -8.38 0.06
CA SER A 157 -9.80 -8.71 1.08
C SER A 157 -10.52 -10.00 0.72
N ARG A 158 -11.27 -10.59 1.67
CA ARG A 158 -12.07 -11.81 1.42
C ARG A 158 -13.06 -11.65 0.27
N GLN A 159 -13.59 -10.45 0.05
CA GLN A 159 -14.51 -10.15 -1.05
C GLN A 159 -13.78 -9.74 -2.33
N ASN A 160 -12.51 -9.38 -2.21
CA ASN A 160 -11.65 -8.99 -3.31
C ASN A 160 -10.25 -9.59 -3.11
N PRO A 161 -10.08 -10.89 -3.41
CA PRO A 161 -8.86 -11.61 -3.10
C PRO A 161 -7.67 -11.26 -4.03
N GLY A 162 -7.71 -10.12 -4.71
CA GLY A 162 -6.59 -9.68 -5.56
C GLY A 162 -6.48 -10.44 -6.87
N PHE A 163 -7.58 -10.99 -7.40
CA PHE A 163 -7.56 -11.68 -8.68
C PHE A 163 -7.21 -10.75 -9.83
N PHE A 164 -6.19 -11.13 -10.56
CA PHE A 164 -5.90 -10.60 -11.87
C PHE A 164 -6.61 -11.47 -12.92
N MET A 165 -7.76 -11.03 -13.36
CA MET A 165 -8.28 -11.48 -14.65
C MET A 165 -7.39 -10.89 -15.74
N ASN A 166 -7.33 -11.52 -16.92
CA ASN A 166 -6.53 -11.03 -18.03
C ASN A 166 -6.80 -9.54 -18.35
N ASN A 167 -8.02 -9.05 -18.14
CA ASN A 167 -8.37 -7.65 -18.31
C ASN A 167 -7.69 -6.73 -17.29
N GLU A 168 -7.56 -7.16 -16.03
CA GLU A 168 -6.88 -6.37 -14.98
C GLU A 168 -5.37 -6.30 -15.23
N LEU A 169 -4.77 -7.38 -15.73
CA LEU A 169 -3.37 -7.37 -16.17
C LEU A 169 -3.17 -6.39 -17.36
N SER A 170 -4.07 -6.40 -18.34
CA SER A 170 -4.01 -5.46 -19.45
C SER A 170 -4.14 -4.01 -18.99
N HIS A 171 -5.01 -3.74 -18.02
CA HIS A 171 -5.13 -2.40 -17.42
C HIS A 171 -3.90 -2.03 -16.60
N LEU A 172 -3.26 -2.99 -15.91
CA LEU A 172 -2.00 -2.78 -15.23
C LEU A 172 -0.90 -2.38 -16.23
N TYR A 173 -0.77 -3.11 -17.32
CA TYR A 173 0.21 -2.81 -18.38
C TYR A 173 -0.08 -1.46 -19.05
N ASN A 174 -1.33 -1.14 -19.34
CA ASN A 174 -1.70 0.15 -19.93
C ASN A 174 -1.40 1.32 -18.98
N LEU A 175 -1.72 1.17 -17.70
CA LEU A 175 -1.33 2.15 -16.67
C LEU A 175 0.17 2.26 -16.58
N ALA A 176 0.85 1.12 -16.50
CA ALA A 176 2.28 1.07 -16.44
C ALA A 176 2.91 1.80 -17.64
N SER A 177 2.43 1.60 -18.87
CA SER A 177 2.95 2.29 -20.05
C SER A 177 2.68 3.80 -20.01
N VAL A 178 1.47 4.22 -19.62
CA VAL A 178 1.14 5.66 -19.48
C VAL A 178 2.00 6.35 -18.43
N PHE A 179 2.33 5.65 -17.34
CA PHE A 179 3.16 6.23 -16.30
C PHE A 179 4.66 6.10 -16.58
N SER A 180 5.13 5.03 -17.24
CA SER A 180 6.53 4.90 -17.63
C SER A 180 6.97 5.95 -18.65
N GLU A 181 6.08 6.35 -19.56
CA GLU A 181 6.34 7.46 -20.48
C GLU A 181 6.48 8.81 -19.76
N ARG A 182 5.88 8.94 -18.57
CA ARG A 182 5.88 10.19 -17.78
C ARG A 182 6.85 10.16 -16.60
N LEU A 183 7.13 8.98 -16.09
CA LEU A 183 8.00 8.73 -14.93
C LEU A 183 9.06 7.74 -15.35
N ASP A 184 10.28 8.21 -15.48
CA ASP A 184 11.46 7.36 -15.71
C ASP A 184 11.81 6.59 -14.43
N THR A 185 10.83 5.82 -13.92
CA THR A 185 10.89 5.15 -12.62
C THR A 185 10.40 3.71 -12.76
N PRO A 186 11.14 2.72 -12.26
CA PRO A 186 10.72 1.33 -12.26
C PRO A 186 9.36 1.13 -11.59
N GLN A 187 8.58 0.22 -12.13
CA GLN A 187 7.22 -0.05 -11.65
C GLN A 187 7.22 -1.21 -10.67
N ALA A 188 6.30 -1.17 -9.71
CA ALA A 188 6.06 -2.23 -8.74
C ALA A 188 4.57 -2.37 -8.44
N LEU A 189 4.16 -3.54 -7.98
CA LEU A 189 2.83 -3.80 -7.44
C LEU A 189 2.90 -3.80 -5.91
N LEU A 190 1.94 -3.12 -5.27
CA LEU A 190 1.81 -3.12 -3.83
C LEU A 190 0.44 -3.67 -3.43
N LEU A 191 0.44 -4.79 -2.72
CA LEU A 191 -0.75 -5.49 -2.24
C LEU A 191 -0.99 -5.10 -0.79
N ALA A 192 -1.99 -4.26 -0.56
CA ALA A 192 -2.39 -3.80 0.76
C ALA A 192 -3.51 -4.68 1.33
N GLY A 193 -3.58 -4.82 2.64
CA GLY A 193 -4.66 -5.55 3.31
C GLY A 193 -4.62 -5.37 4.83
N GLU A 194 -5.49 -6.07 5.52
CA GLU A 194 -5.65 -5.96 6.98
C GLU A 194 -4.37 -6.37 7.73
N SER A 195 -3.70 -7.44 7.28
CA SER A 195 -2.43 -7.92 7.83
C SER A 195 -1.63 -8.68 6.77
N TYR A 196 -0.32 -8.81 6.95
CA TYR A 196 0.54 -9.61 6.05
C TYR A 196 0.04 -11.05 5.93
N ARG A 197 -0.35 -11.67 7.04
CA ARG A 197 -0.90 -13.03 7.08
C ARG A 197 -2.19 -13.13 6.27
N SER A 198 -3.14 -12.22 6.46
CA SER A 198 -4.40 -12.25 5.74
C SER A 198 -4.22 -12.07 4.23
N ILE A 199 -3.30 -11.19 3.81
CA ILE A 199 -2.95 -11.03 2.40
C ILE A 199 -2.37 -12.34 1.85
N TYR A 200 -1.36 -12.89 2.53
CA TYR A 200 -0.67 -14.11 2.10
C TYR A 200 -1.62 -15.31 2.00
N GLU A 201 -2.47 -15.53 3.01
CA GLU A 201 -3.45 -16.61 3.03
C GLU A 201 -4.48 -16.46 1.90
N MET A 202 -4.98 -15.25 1.66
CA MET A 202 -5.91 -15.01 0.57
C MET A 202 -5.29 -15.24 -0.80
N LEU A 203 -4.01 -14.94 -0.97
CA LEU A 203 -3.28 -15.18 -2.21
C LEU A 203 -2.91 -16.66 -2.41
N SER A 204 -2.63 -17.38 -1.32
CA SER A 204 -2.16 -18.77 -1.34
C SER A 204 -3.30 -19.79 -1.35
N ASN A 205 -4.42 -19.52 -0.66
CA ASN A 205 -5.53 -20.46 -0.44
C ASN A 205 -6.64 -20.39 -1.49
N GLN A 206 -6.38 -19.83 -2.65
CA GLN A 206 -7.42 -19.66 -3.66
C GLN A 206 -7.71 -20.97 -4.37
N THR A 207 -8.79 -21.62 -3.94
CA THR A 207 -9.38 -22.74 -4.69
C THR A 207 -10.08 -22.23 -5.96
N PRO A 208 -10.04 -23.00 -7.07
CA PRO A 208 -10.63 -22.61 -8.36
C PRO A 208 -12.17 -22.59 -8.39
N SER A 209 -12.84 -22.37 -7.30
CA SER A 209 -14.30 -22.37 -7.21
C SER A 209 -14.93 -21.00 -7.53
N GLY A 210 -14.54 -20.39 -8.63
CA GLY A 210 -15.29 -19.29 -9.20
C GLY A 210 -16.56 -19.77 -9.87
N ARG A 211 -17.70 -19.15 -9.59
CA ARG A 211 -19.05 -19.43 -10.13
C ARG A 211 -19.18 -19.59 -11.65
N ASN A 212 -18.13 -19.38 -12.42
CA ASN A 212 -18.15 -19.45 -13.90
C ASN A 212 -17.03 -20.30 -14.50
N GLY A 213 -16.45 -21.25 -13.78
CA GLY A 213 -15.40 -22.12 -14.33
C GLY A 213 -14.11 -21.40 -14.74
N LYS A 214 -13.96 -20.13 -14.41
CA LYS A 214 -12.73 -19.38 -14.66
C LYS A 214 -11.72 -19.80 -13.60
N LYS A 215 -10.64 -20.42 -14.03
CA LYS A 215 -9.50 -20.77 -13.18
C LYS A 215 -8.95 -19.48 -12.56
N GLY A 216 -9.22 -19.25 -11.27
CA GLY A 216 -8.48 -18.29 -10.48
C GLY A 216 -7.03 -18.74 -10.32
N PHE A 217 -6.15 -17.82 -9.99
CA PHE A 217 -4.79 -18.19 -9.64
C PHE A 217 -4.80 -18.94 -8.31
N THR A 218 -4.30 -20.17 -8.32
CA THR A 218 -4.26 -21.04 -7.15
C THR A 218 -3.01 -20.86 -6.30
N ASP A 219 -2.05 -20.08 -6.77
CA ASP A 219 -0.76 -19.88 -6.14
C ASP A 219 -0.27 -18.46 -6.38
N TYR A 220 0.05 -17.75 -5.29
CA TYR A 220 0.70 -16.45 -5.31
C TYR A 220 1.94 -16.43 -6.20
N SER A 221 2.75 -17.49 -6.15
CA SER A 221 3.95 -17.62 -6.96
C SER A 221 3.66 -17.74 -8.47
N GLN A 222 2.51 -18.25 -8.85
CA GLN A 222 2.12 -18.43 -10.26
C GLN A 222 1.46 -17.19 -10.86
N ALA A 223 0.80 -16.38 -10.04
CA ALA A 223 0.10 -15.18 -10.52
C ALA A 223 1.06 -14.07 -10.96
N TYR A 224 2.12 -13.86 -10.19
CA TYR A 224 3.00 -12.70 -10.32
C TYR A 224 4.31 -12.90 -11.11
N PRO A 225 4.84 -14.13 -11.35
CA PRO A 225 6.04 -14.31 -12.18
C PRO A 225 5.93 -13.71 -13.57
N ARG A 226 4.71 -13.69 -14.09
CA ARG A 226 4.42 -13.18 -15.44
C ARG A 226 4.48 -11.66 -15.54
N LEU A 227 4.43 -10.94 -14.43
CA LEU A 227 4.46 -9.48 -14.44
C LEU A 227 5.85 -8.90 -14.67
N GLY A 228 6.92 -9.63 -14.30
CA GLY A 228 8.30 -9.13 -14.40
C GLY A 228 8.62 -7.94 -13.50
N ILE A 229 7.69 -7.55 -12.61
CA ILE A 229 7.84 -6.42 -11.69
C ILE A 229 7.87 -6.89 -10.23
N PRO A 230 8.50 -6.14 -9.31
CA PRO A 230 8.45 -6.41 -7.88
C PRO A 230 7.02 -6.41 -7.33
N VAL A 231 6.73 -7.28 -6.37
CA VAL A 231 5.43 -7.37 -5.70
C VAL A 231 5.65 -7.31 -4.20
N SER A 232 5.22 -6.22 -3.59
CA SER A 232 5.34 -5.97 -2.16
C SER A 232 4.01 -6.19 -1.44
N LEU A 233 4.05 -6.73 -0.22
CA LEU A 233 2.89 -6.79 0.67
C LEU A 233 2.98 -5.66 1.70
N VAL A 234 1.83 -5.06 2.05
CA VAL A 234 1.75 -4.06 3.11
C VAL A 234 0.51 -4.27 3.98
N SER A 235 0.70 -4.34 5.29
CA SER A 235 -0.43 -4.32 6.24
C SER A 235 -0.94 -2.89 6.44
N CYS A 236 -2.25 -2.74 6.64
CA CYS A 236 -2.85 -1.42 6.90
C CYS A 236 -2.90 -1.13 8.41
N ASP A 237 -1.75 -1.20 9.06
CA ASP A 237 -1.51 -0.95 10.48
C ASP A 237 -0.22 -0.12 10.69
N ASP A 238 0.19 0.07 11.96
CA ASP A 238 1.42 0.80 12.28
C ASP A 238 2.68 0.19 11.65
N THR A 239 2.74 -1.15 11.52
CA THR A 239 3.88 -1.82 10.87
C THR A 239 3.94 -1.49 9.39
N GLY A 240 2.79 -1.52 8.70
CA GLY A 240 2.74 -1.14 7.29
C GLY A 240 3.00 0.34 7.05
N ALA A 241 2.52 1.22 7.93
CA ALA A 241 2.86 2.65 7.87
C ALA A 241 4.38 2.86 8.05
N MET A 242 5.01 2.16 8.99
CA MET A 242 6.48 2.20 9.19
C MET A 242 7.22 1.64 7.97
N GLN A 243 6.75 0.52 7.41
CA GLN A 243 7.29 -0.05 6.17
C GLN A 243 7.30 0.98 5.04
N LEU A 244 6.15 1.61 4.77
CA LEU A 244 6.04 2.62 3.72
C LEU A 244 6.90 3.85 4.01
N ALA A 245 7.01 4.28 5.28
CA ALA A 245 7.89 5.37 5.69
C ALA A 245 9.37 5.07 5.41
N ILE A 246 9.78 3.82 5.50
CA ILE A 246 11.12 3.37 5.12
C ILE A 246 11.24 3.33 3.59
N MET A 247 10.31 2.67 2.91
CA MET A 247 10.34 2.47 1.45
C MET A 247 10.27 3.79 0.66
N ARG A 248 9.73 4.86 1.23
CA ARG A 248 9.73 6.20 0.59
C ARG A 248 11.12 6.83 0.50
N GLN A 249 12.10 6.31 1.23
CA GLN A 249 13.48 6.79 1.17
C GLN A 249 14.21 6.13 0.00
N MET A 250 14.97 6.94 -0.75
CA MET A 250 15.84 6.41 -1.81
C MET A 250 16.85 5.45 -1.19
N ASP A 251 17.14 4.35 -1.90
CA ASP A 251 18.15 3.36 -1.52
C ASP A 251 18.04 2.84 -0.08
N TYR A 252 16.77 2.72 0.42
CA TYR A 252 16.50 2.31 1.79
C TYR A 252 17.19 0.99 2.17
N ARG A 253 17.30 0.04 1.26
CA ARG A 253 17.95 -1.25 1.51
C ARG A 253 19.43 -1.08 1.86
N THR A 254 20.17 -0.33 1.06
CA THR A 254 21.59 0.02 1.31
C THR A 254 21.74 0.74 2.64
N ARG A 255 20.87 1.71 2.91
CA ARG A 255 20.91 2.47 4.16
C ARG A 255 20.67 1.61 5.39
N ILE A 256 19.72 0.68 5.32
CA ILE A 256 19.45 -0.29 6.40
C ILE A 256 20.66 -1.20 6.60
N ALA A 257 21.22 -1.76 5.51
CA ALA A 257 22.37 -2.64 5.59
C ALA A 257 23.57 -1.95 6.22
N GLN A 258 23.86 -0.72 5.80
CA GLN A 258 24.94 0.10 6.39
C GLN A 258 24.69 0.42 7.86
N ALA A 259 23.48 0.83 8.22
CA ALA A 259 23.15 1.19 9.59
C ALA A 259 23.21 -0.03 10.55
N ALA A 260 22.72 -1.20 10.09
CA ALA A 260 22.65 -2.39 10.92
C ALA A 260 23.98 -3.15 11.05
N PHE A 261 24.81 -3.14 10.01
CA PHE A 261 25.99 -4.02 9.92
C PHE A 261 27.31 -3.26 9.72
N GLY A 262 27.28 -1.99 9.34
CA GLY A 262 28.48 -1.15 9.18
C GLY A 262 29.49 -1.76 8.23
N ALA A 263 30.77 -1.81 8.65
CA ALA A 263 31.89 -2.34 7.85
C ALA A 263 31.79 -3.86 7.58
N ARG A 264 30.97 -4.58 8.31
CA ARG A 264 30.74 -6.03 8.09
C ARG A 264 29.92 -6.30 6.82
N TRP A 265 29.11 -5.34 6.40
CA TRP A 265 28.33 -5.45 5.19
C TRP A 265 29.16 -5.12 3.94
N LYS A 266 28.96 -5.92 2.90
CA LYS A 266 29.53 -5.72 1.57
C LYS A 266 28.40 -5.70 0.54
N PRO A 267 28.34 -4.71 -0.36
CA PRO A 267 27.17 -4.48 -1.23
C PRO A 267 26.98 -5.50 -2.35
N GLU A 268 28.03 -6.16 -2.80
CA GLU A 268 27.97 -7.00 -3.99
C GLU A 268 28.13 -8.49 -3.65
N ASP A 269 27.25 -9.31 -4.21
CA ASP A 269 27.43 -10.75 -4.36
C ASP A 269 27.06 -11.14 -5.80
N ASP A 270 28.05 -11.18 -6.70
CA ASP A 270 27.87 -11.54 -8.12
C ASP A 270 27.16 -12.89 -8.32
N ARG A 271 27.16 -13.75 -7.30
CA ARG A 271 26.54 -15.07 -7.33
C ARG A 271 25.06 -15.04 -6.92
N LEU A 272 24.64 -13.97 -6.24
CA LEU A 272 23.26 -13.78 -5.73
C LEU A 272 22.80 -12.34 -6.00
N PRO A 273 22.55 -11.98 -7.25
CA PRO A 273 22.28 -10.59 -7.66
C PRO A 273 21.00 -9.99 -7.05
N GLU A 274 20.09 -10.83 -6.53
CA GLU A 274 18.89 -10.38 -5.84
C GLU A 274 19.06 -10.22 -4.32
N ALA A 275 20.20 -10.64 -3.76
CA ALA A 275 20.56 -10.32 -2.38
C ALA A 275 20.95 -8.84 -2.24
N ASP A 276 20.81 -8.29 -1.04
CA ASP A 276 21.24 -6.92 -0.72
C ASP A 276 22.70 -6.90 -0.21
N GLY A 277 23.53 -7.78 -0.75
CA GLY A 277 24.93 -7.98 -0.36
C GLY A 277 25.10 -9.15 0.63
N HIS A 278 26.20 -9.09 1.38
CA HIS A 278 26.54 -10.12 2.37
C HIS A 278 27.15 -9.53 3.64
N VAL A 279 26.97 -10.26 4.74
CA VAL A 279 27.52 -9.94 6.05
C VAL A 279 28.31 -11.15 6.57
N ASP A 280 29.61 -11.00 6.77
CA ASP A 280 30.52 -12.08 7.21
C ASP A 280 30.40 -13.33 6.32
N GLY A 281 30.22 -13.13 5.01
CA GLY A 281 30.10 -14.22 4.01
C GLY A 281 28.71 -14.83 3.88
N ASN A 282 27.72 -14.43 4.68
CA ASN A 282 26.33 -14.87 4.58
C ASN A 282 25.50 -13.86 3.75
N PRO A 283 24.71 -14.31 2.78
CA PRO A 283 23.84 -13.45 2.00
C PRO A 283 22.86 -12.67 2.90
N LEU A 284 22.65 -11.40 2.58
CA LEU A 284 21.70 -10.52 3.27
C LEU A 284 20.49 -10.21 2.37
N VAL A 285 19.30 -10.32 2.92
CA VAL A 285 18.04 -9.85 2.29
C VAL A 285 17.36 -8.86 3.22
N ILE A 286 17.21 -7.62 2.76
CA ILE A 286 16.38 -6.62 3.41
C ILE A 286 14.95 -6.82 2.94
N ALA A 287 14.15 -7.51 3.74
CA ALA A 287 12.78 -7.91 3.41
C ALA A 287 11.71 -6.92 3.90
N VAL A 288 12.09 -5.67 4.17
CA VAL A 288 11.16 -4.61 4.63
C VAL A 288 10.05 -4.37 3.62
N ASP A 289 10.30 -4.51 2.33
CA ASP A 289 9.31 -4.41 1.27
C ASP A 289 8.34 -5.60 1.20
N MET A 290 8.61 -6.69 1.93
CA MET A 290 7.82 -7.92 1.89
C MET A 290 7.65 -8.48 0.47
N ASP A 291 8.68 -8.34 -0.39
CA ASP A 291 8.75 -9.10 -1.65
C ASP A 291 9.17 -10.54 -1.35
N LEU A 292 8.17 -11.36 -1.00
CA LEU A 292 8.38 -12.76 -0.64
C LEU A 292 8.96 -13.57 -1.79
N ARG A 293 8.70 -13.19 -3.03
CA ARG A 293 9.22 -13.89 -4.21
C ARG A 293 10.72 -13.64 -4.38
N ARG A 294 11.16 -12.41 -4.18
CA ARG A 294 12.59 -12.11 -4.15
C ARG A 294 13.27 -12.90 -3.04
N LEU A 295 12.69 -12.90 -1.84
CA LEU A 295 13.21 -13.67 -0.71
C LEU A 295 13.28 -15.18 -1.03
N GLU A 296 12.24 -15.77 -1.62
CA GLU A 296 12.23 -17.18 -2.01
C GLU A 296 13.28 -17.51 -3.07
N ARG A 297 13.49 -16.62 -4.06
CA ARG A 297 14.52 -16.82 -5.09
C ARG A 297 15.91 -16.79 -4.47
N VAL A 298 16.23 -15.79 -3.65
CA VAL A 298 17.52 -15.73 -2.96
C VAL A 298 17.75 -16.96 -2.08
N CYS A 299 16.72 -17.40 -1.33
CA CYS A 299 16.82 -18.63 -0.51
C CYS A 299 17.11 -19.87 -1.36
N ARG A 300 16.42 -20.03 -2.48
CA ARG A 300 16.63 -21.18 -3.39
C ARG A 300 18.03 -21.17 -4.00
N ASP A 301 18.44 -20.02 -4.53
CA ASP A 301 19.73 -19.89 -5.23
C ASP A 301 20.90 -20.03 -4.25
N ALA A 302 20.78 -19.49 -3.04
CA ALA A 302 21.74 -19.70 -1.97
C ALA A 302 21.85 -21.18 -1.55
N CYS A 303 20.72 -21.89 -1.43
CA CYS A 303 20.71 -23.33 -1.15
C CYS A 303 21.39 -24.14 -2.27
N GLN A 304 21.17 -23.81 -3.54
CA GLN A 304 21.81 -24.44 -4.68
C GLN A 304 23.34 -24.23 -4.68
N GLN A 305 23.80 -23.12 -4.14
CA GLN A 305 25.22 -22.81 -3.96
C GLN A 305 25.82 -23.40 -2.67
N GLY A 306 25.06 -24.20 -1.92
CA GLY A 306 25.52 -24.84 -0.67
C GLY A 306 25.65 -23.87 0.51
N ARG A 307 25.06 -22.66 0.42
CA ARG A 307 25.03 -21.72 1.54
C ARG A 307 24.07 -22.24 2.62
N ARG A 308 24.55 -22.23 3.87
CA ARG A 308 23.77 -22.77 5.01
C ARG A 308 22.90 -21.73 5.72
N GLU A 309 23.27 -20.46 5.60
CA GLU A 309 22.64 -19.37 6.33
C GLU A 309 22.38 -18.20 5.39
N ILE A 310 21.19 -17.59 5.56
CA ILE A 310 20.79 -16.34 4.90
C ILE A 310 20.32 -15.41 6.01
N LEU A 311 20.84 -14.19 6.03
CA LEU A 311 20.40 -13.16 6.96
C LEU A 311 19.20 -12.43 6.35
N VAL A 312 18.09 -12.39 7.08
CA VAL A 312 16.89 -11.65 6.66
C VAL A 312 16.62 -10.53 7.65
N ALA A 313 16.60 -9.31 7.16
CA ALA A 313 16.31 -8.13 7.94
C ALA A 313 14.92 -7.60 7.58
N ALA A 314 14.02 -7.53 8.57
CA ALA A 314 12.65 -7.05 8.40
C ALA A 314 12.19 -6.37 9.71
N LEU A 315 11.04 -5.69 9.65
CA LEU A 315 10.42 -5.13 10.85
C LEU A 315 9.90 -6.24 11.77
N GLU A 316 9.90 -6.00 13.08
CA GLU A 316 9.43 -6.97 14.08
C GLU A 316 8.01 -7.46 13.81
N GLY A 317 7.08 -6.55 13.43
CA GLY A 317 5.72 -6.92 13.05
C GLY A 317 5.61 -7.74 11.76
N GLN A 318 6.55 -7.60 10.81
CA GLN A 318 6.64 -8.45 9.62
C GLN A 318 7.15 -9.84 9.97
N MET A 319 8.14 -9.89 10.86
CA MET A 319 8.73 -11.13 11.36
C MET A 319 7.68 -11.99 12.08
N SER A 320 7.05 -11.45 13.11
CA SER A 320 6.03 -12.14 13.92
C SER A 320 4.72 -12.35 13.14
N GLY A 321 4.38 -11.43 12.24
CA GLY A 321 3.14 -11.48 11.46
C GLY A 321 3.12 -12.53 10.36
N LEU A 322 4.26 -12.86 9.76
CA LEU A 322 4.32 -13.79 8.64
C LEU A 322 5.65 -14.52 8.48
N LEU A 323 6.79 -13.83 8.50
CA LEU A 323 8.06 -14.40 8.04
C LEU A 323 8.53 -15.59 8.88
N LEU A 324 8.41 -15.52 10.21
CA LEU A 324 8.81 -16.61 11.10
C LEU A 324 8.01 -17.90 10.88
N ASP A 325 6.75 -17.79 10.48
CA ASP A 325 5.91 -18.96 10.23
C ASP A 325 6.20 -19.60 8.86
N GLN A 326 6.50 -18.77 7.86
CA GLN A 326 6.68 -19.21 6.48
C GLN A 326 8.12 -19.66 6.17
N PHE A 327 9.11 -19.08 6.86
CA PHE A 327 10.53 -19.34 6.63
C PHE A 327 11.29 -19.91 7.86
N PRO A 328 10.67 -20.72 8.76
CA PRO A 328 11.21 -21.03 10.09
C PRO A 328 12.43 -21.96 10.11
N ARG A 329 12.79 -22.60 9.00
CA ARG A 329 13.76 -23.71 9.03
C ARG A 329 14.94 -23.57 8.07
N ARG A 330 15.02 -22.53 7.27
CA ARG A 330 16.02 -22.41 6.20
C ARG A 330 16.90 -21.17 6.25
N ALA A 331 16.57 -20.22 7.09
CA ALA A 331 17.38 -19.02 7.27
C ALA A 331 17.28 -18.50 8.71
N PRO A 332 18.38 -18.23 9.40
CA PRO A 332 18.36 -17.51 10.67
C PRO A 332 17.88 -16.10 10.38
N VAL A 333 16.69 -15.80 10.82
CA VAL A 333 16.03 -14.50 10.60
C VAL A 333 16.37 -13.59 11.78
N ARG A 334 17.03 -12.47 11.54
CA ARG A 334 17.23 -11.41 12.56
C ARG A 334 16.25 -10.28 12.33
N ALA A 335 15.43 -10.00 13.35
CA ALA A 335 14.61 -8.80 13.38
C ALA A 335 15.49 -7.55 13.52
N LEU A 336 15.25 -6.52 12.73
CA LEU A 336 15.77 -5.18 13.00
C LEU A 336 14.95 -4.58 14.15
N ARG A 337 15.60 -4.19 15.22
CA ARG A 337 15.02 -3.44 16.32
C ARG A 337 15.23 -1.94 16.13
#